data_3557cbecb217ae28bd5b3472a575d0b9
#
_entry.id   3557cbecb217ae28bd5b3472a575d0b9
#
_cell.length_a   1.000
_cell.length_b   1.000
_cell.length_c   1.000
_cell.angle_alpha   90.00
_cell.angle_beta   90.00
_cell.angle_gamma   90.00
#
_symmetry.space_group_name_H-M   'P 1'
#
loop_
_entity.id
_entity.type
_entity.pdbx_description
1 polymer ?
#
loop_
_entity_poly.entity_id
_entity_poly.type
_entity_poly.pdbx_seq_one_letter_code
_entity_poly.pdbx_strand_id
1 'polypeptide(L)'
;MSEDLHDDPQDSDSPPTRKRPRPGERRLQILQTLANMLEQPGSERVTTAALAARIGVSEAALYRHFASKAQMFEGLIDFVEQSCMGLIRQVTDREAEGPQQALRILSLLLQFAEKNPGMCRVMTGDALVHEHERLQQRVNLLMDKIEAQLRQSLRGAFEGSATPTVDVQVTASVMLAFLMGRLQRHVRSGFARKPTEHLQDSLMRLIR
;
A
#
# COMPACT_ATOMS: atom_id res chain seq x y z
N MET A 1 -38.24 44.61 52.13
CA MET A 1 -38.85 43.64 51.22
C MET A 1 -37.89 43.49 50.10
N SER A 2 -37.05 42.48 50.20
CA SER A 2 -35.99 42.16 49.24
C SER A 2 -36.30 40.76 48.73
N GLU A 3 -36.58 40.64 47.44
CA GLU A 3 -36.73 39.32 46.77
C GLU A 3 -35.35 38.91 46.17
N ASP A 4 -34.81 37.83 46.74
CA ASP A 4 -33.63 37.17 46.25
C ASP A 4 -34.03 36.33 45.03
N LEU A 5 -33.50 36.74 43.83
CA LEU A 5 -33.50 35.91 42.62
C LEU A 5 -32.30 35.00 42.65
N HIS A 6 -32.55 33.72 42.87
CA HIS A 6 -31.57 32.65 42.73
C HIS A 6 -31.37 32.36 41.22
N ASP A 7 -30.23 32.74 40.71
CA ASP A 7 -29.80 32.40 39.36
C ASP A 7 -29.00 31.11 39.41
N ASP A 8 -29.55 30.03 38.88
CA ASP A 8 -28.99 28.69 38.87
C ASP A 8 -28.24 28.48 37.53
N PRO A 9 -26.91 28.32 37.48
CA PRO A 9 -26.22 28.09 36.23
C PRO A 9 -26.40 26.64 35.80
N GLN A 10 -27.25 26.41 34.81
CA GLN A 10 -27.37 25.13 34.12
C GLN A 10 -26.05 24.81 33.41
N ASP A 11 -25.32 23.91 34.05
CA ASP A 11 -24.13 23.24 33.52
C ASP A 11 -24.54 22.26 32.41
N SER A 12 -24.44 22.69 31.15
CA SER A 12 -24.70 21.85 29.97
C SER A 12 -23.42 21.24 29.45
N ASP A 13 -22.79 20.39 30.26
CA ASP A 13 -21.67 19.56 29.81
C ASP A 13 -22.19 18.28 29.15
N SER A 14 -22.72 18.42 27.95
CA SER A 14 -23.06 17.27 27.10
C SER A 14 -21.80 16.85 26.33
N PRO A 15 -21.33 15.59 26.46
CA PRO A 15 -20.15 15.15 25.73
C PRO A 15 -20.39 15.25 24.22
N PRO A 16 -19.36 15.64 23.43
CA PRO A 16 -19.50 15.85 22.00
C PRO A 16 -19.96 14.57 21.32
N THR A 17 -21.16 14.58 20.78
CA THR A 17 -21.71 13.49 19.99
C THR A 17 -20.80 13.21 18.80
N ARG A 18 -20.07 12.07 18.81
CA ARG A 18 -19.27 11.59 17.70
C ARG A 18 -20.16 11.49 16.46
N LYS A 19 -19.99 12.38 15.50
CA LYS A 19 -20.71 12.37 14.23
C LYS A 19 -20.60 10.98 13.59
N ARG A 20 -21.73 10.42 13.20
CA ARG A 20 -21.79 9.12 12.51
C ARG A 20 -21.03 9.24 11.19
N PRO A 21 -20.04 8.37 10.90
CA PRO A 21 -19.28 8.44 9.65
C PRO A 21 -20.20 8.34 8.44
N ARG A 22 -19.86 9.05 7.37
CA ARG A 22 -20.57 8.98 6.08
C ARG A 22 -20.47 7.56 5.48
N PRO A 23 -21.42 7.17 4.61
CA PRO A 23 -21.29 5.89 3.88
C PRO A 23 -19.94 5.77 3.18
N GLY A 24 -19.21 4.67 3.38
CA GLY A 24 -17.87 4.44 2.83
C GLY A 24 -16.70 4.88 3.73
N GLU A 25 -16.85 5.95 4.53
CA GLU A 25 -15.78 6.43 5.42
C GLU A 25 -15.32 5.38 6.43
N ARG A 26 -16.25 4.60 6.97
CA ARG A 26 -15.93 3.54 7.93
C ARG A 26 -15.14 2.41 7.29
N ARG A 27 -15.47 2.04 6.06
CA ARG A 27 -14.72 1.02 5.32
C ARG A 27 -13.28 1.46 5.09
N LEU A 28 -13.07 2.70 4.66
CA LEU A 28 -11.74 3.29 4.48
C LEU A 28 -10.98 3.36 5.82
N GLN A 29 -11.63 3.78 6.90
CA GLN A 29 -11.03 3.83 8.24
C GLN A 29 -10.54 2.44 8.70
N ILE A 30 -11.32 1.38 8.45
CA ILE A 30 -10.94 0.01 8.78
C ILE A 30 -9.66 -0.38 8.02
N LEU A 31 -9.60 -0.14 6.71
CA LEU A 31 -8.44 -0.46 5.89
C LEU A 31 -7.20 0.34 6.29
N GLN A 32 -7.36 1.62 6.60
CA GLN A 32 -6.28 2.49 7.04
C GLN A 32 -5.72 2.07 8.41
N THR A 33 -6.62 1.69 9.34
CA THR A 33 -6.19 1.18 10.64
C THR A 33 -5.48 -0.16 10.50
N LEU A 34 -5.96 -1.04 9.62
CA LEU A 34 -5.29 -2.31 9.31
C LEU A 34 -3.87 -2.06 8.77
N ALA A 35 -3.72 -1.16 7.80
CA ALA A 35 -2.41 -0.78 7.27
C ALA A 35 -1.47 -0.25 8.37
N ASN A 36 -1.96 0.65 9.22
CA ASN A 36 -1.17 1.20 10.33
C ASN A 36 -0.78 0.15 11.38
N MET A 37 -1.62 -0.86 11.61
CA MET A 37 -1.27 -1.97 12.50
C MET A 37 -0.15 -2.84 11.90
N LEU A 38 -0.12 -2.99 10.58
CA LEU A 38 0.94 -3.72 9.88
C LEU A 38 2.29 -2.98 9.89
N GLU A 39 2.33 -1.69 10.20
CA GLU A 39 3.57 -0.91 10.34
C GLU A 39 4.32 -1.21 11.63
N GLN A 40 3.66 -1.82 12.62
CA GLN A 40 4.30 -2.10 13.90
C GLN A 40 5.31 -3.25 13.77
N PRO A 41 6.58 -3.07 14.17
CA PRO A 41 7.55 -4.16 14.23
C PRO A 41 7.05 -5.27 15.16
N GLY A 42 7.15 -6.52 14.73
CA GLY A 42 6.75 -7.67 15.55
C GLY A 42 5.24 -7.97 15.55
N SER A 43 4.41 -7.25 14.79
CA SER A 43 3.01 -7.62 14.59
C SER A 43 2.92 -8.82 13.63
N GLU A 44 3.20 -10.03 14.14
CA GLU A 44 3.16 -11.24 13.31
C GLU A 44 1.75 -11.55 12.81
N ARG A 45 0.71 -11.14 13.56
CA ARG A 45 -0.68 -11.41 13.19
C ARG A 45 -1.63 -10.34 13.68
N VAL A 46 -2.25 -9.61 12.76
CA VAL A 46 -3.36 -8.71 13.09
C VAL A 46 -4.63 -9.55 13.31
N THR A 47 -5.28 -9.41 14.49
CA THR A 47 -6.56 -10.03 14.78
C THR A 47 -7.72 -9.04 14.58
N THR A 48 -8.92 -9.56 14.28
CA THR A 48 -10.12 -8.72 14.17
C THR A 48 -10.49 -8.06 15.49
N ALA A 49 -10.25 -8.73 16.61
CA ALA A 49 -10.45 -8.16 17.96
C ALA A 49 -9.52 -6.95 18.19
N ALA A 50 -8.23 -7.07 17.88
CA ALA A 50 -7.27 -5.96 18.01
C ALA A 50 -7.62 -4.79 17.08
N LEU A 51 -8.03 -5.09 15.84
CA LEU A 51 -8.47 -4.08 14.87
C LEU A 51 -9.73 -3.35 15.35
N ALA A 52 -10.74 -4.08 15.85
CA ALA A 52 -11.97 -3.51 16.41
C ALA A 52 -11.68 -2.60 17.61
N ALA A 53 -10.85 -3.07 18.54
CA ALA A 53 -10.42 -2.29 19.70
C ALA A 53 -9.71 -1.01 19.29
N ARG A 54 -8.79 -1.06 18.29
CA ARG A 54 -8.05 0.10 17.80
C ARG A 54 -8.95 1.17 17.17
N ILE A 55 -10.06 0.76 16.53
CA ILE A 55 -11.05 1.66 15.92
C ILE A 55 -12.07 2.16 16.97
N GLY A 56 -12.19 1.46 18.10
CA GLY A 56 -13.20 1.74 19.14
C GLY A 56 -14.60 1.26 18.76
N VAL A 57 -14.69 0.05 18.17
CA VAL A 57 -15.95 -0.60 17.79
C VAL A 57 -15.97 -2.07 18.22
N SER A 58 -17.13 -2.73 18.14
CA SER A 58 -17.23 -4.18 18.32
C SER A 58 -16.76 -4.93 17.06
N GLU A 59 -16.29 -6.16 17.19
CA GLU A 59 -15.99 -7.02 16.03
C GLU A 59 -17.21 -7.19 15.11
N ALA A 60 -18.42 -7.33 15.68
CA ALA A 60 -19.66 -7.39 14.92
C ALA A 60 -19.88 -6.14 14.04
N ALA A 61 -19.38 -4.97 14.46
CA ALA A 61 -19.44 -3.76 13.66
C ALA A 61 -18.44 -3.80 12.47
N LEU A 62 -17.29 -4.46 12.62
CA LEU A 62 -16.39 -4.70 11.48
C LEU A 62 -17.02 -5.60 10.43
N TYR A 63 -17.65 -6.69 10.88
CA TYR A 63 -18.29 -7.67 10.01
C TYR A 63 -19.52 -7.15 9.25
N ARG A 64 -20.06 -5.99 9.63
CA ARG A 64 -21.07 -5.26 8.83
C ARG A 64 -20.47 -4.60 7.57
N HIS A 65 -19.15 -4.35 7.57
CA HIS A 65 -18.47 -3.71 6.46
C HIS A 65 -17.65 -4.69 5.60
N PHE A 66 -17.20 -5.80 6.20
CA PHE A 66 -16.44 -6.85 5.54
C PHE A 66 -16.88 -8.21 6.08
N ALA A 67 -17.34 -9.10 5.22
CA ALA A 67 -17.86 -10.40 5.66
C ALA A 67 -16.81 -11.32 6.31
N SER A 68 -15.51 -11.01 6.15
CA SER A 68 -14.42 -11.78 6.75
C SER A 68 -13.15 -10.93 6.88
N LYS A 69 -12.19 -11.40 7.70
CA LYS A 69 -10.84 -10.83 7.76
C LYS A 69 -10.15 -10.86 6.39
N ALA A 70 -10.32 -11.94 5.63
CA ALA A 70 -9.78 -12.06 4.28
C ALA A 70 -10.30 -10.94 3.37
N GLN A 71 -11.60 -10.58 3.45
CA GLN A 71 -12.14 -9.44 2.69
C GLN A 71 -11.56 -8.09 3.11
N MET A 72 -11.14 -7.92 4.36
CA MET A 72 -10.43 -6.70 4.79
C MET A 72 -9.06 -6.62 4.09
N PHE A 73 -8.32 -7.73 4.05
CA PHE A 73 -7.06 -7.80 3.30
C PHE A 73 -7.25 -7.65 1.79
N GLU A 74 -8.30 -8.23 1.21
CA GLU A 74 -8.66 -7.99 -0.21
C GLU A 74 -8.86 -6.51 -0.48
N GLY A 75 -9.62 -5.82 0.37
CA GLY A 75 -9.82 -4.37 0.25
C GLY A 75 -8.52 -3.58 0.38
N LEU A 76 -7.58 -4.03 1.23
CA LEU A 76 -6.26 -3.40 1.36
C LEU A 76 -5.39 -3.67 0.12
N ILE A 77 -5.41 -4.88 -0.43
CA ILE A 77 -4.72 -5.22 -1.68
C ILE A 77 -5.29 -4.40 -2.84
N ASP A 78 -6.61 -4.24 -2.94
CA ASP A 78 -7.27 -3.38 -3.94
C ASP A 78 -6.77 -1.94 -3.86
N PHE A 79 -6.64 -1.40 -2.65
CA PHE A 79 -6.13 -0.06 -2.43
C PHE A 79 -4.67 0.08 -2.86
N VAL A 80 -3.82 -0.89 -2.51
CA VAL A 80 -2.40 -0.93 -2.95
C VAL A 80 -2.31 -1.01 -4.47
N GLU A 81 -3.08 -1.89 -5.10
CA GLU A 81 -3.12 -2.05 -6.55
C GLU A 81 -3.53 -0.73 -7.24
N GLN A 82 -4.63 -0.12 -6.81
CA GLN A 82 -5.10 1.16 -7.36
C GLN A 82 -4.06 2.27 -7.19
N SER A 83 -3.37 2.32 -6.06
CA SER A 83 -2.31 3.29 -5.79
C SER A 83 -1.11 3.08 -6.71
N CYS A 84 -0.61 1.85 -6.82
CA CYS A 84 0.53 1.52 -7.69
C CYS A 84 0.20 1.80 -9.16
N MET A 85 -0.96 1.33 -9.65
CA MET A 85 -1.37 1.56 -11.03
C MET A 85 -1.68 3.02 -11.33
N GLY A 86 -2.14 3.78 -10.32
CA GLY A 86 -2.30 5.23 -10.42
C GLY A 86 -0.97 5.96 -10.57
N LEU A 87 0.05 5.59 -9.80
CA LEU A 87 1.41 6.13 -9.93
C LEU A 87 2.02 5.81 -11.30
N ILE A 88 1.85 4.57 -11.78
CA ILE A 88 2.33 4.15 -13.09
C ILE A 88 1.67 5.01 -14.18
N ARG A 89 0.34 5.18 -14.15
CA ARG A 89 -0.38 6.05 -15.09
C ARG A 89 0.14 7.49 -15.09
N GLN A 90 0.41 8.06 -13.91
CA GLN A 90 0.96 9.42 -13.85
C GLN A 90 2.29 9.56 -14.60
N VAL A 91 3.11 8.49 -14.64
CA VAL A 91 4.36 8.47 -15.40
C VAL A 91 4.08 8.28 -16.89
N THR A 92 3.28 7.27 -17.26
CA THR A 92 3.03 6.93 -18.68
C THR A 92 2.27 8.03 -19.43
N ASP A 93 1.47 8.84 -18.74
CA ASP A 93 0.73 9.96 -19.32
C ASP A 93 1.63 11.20 -19.57
N ARG A 94 2.82 11.26 -18.95
CA ARG A 94 3.69 12.46 -18.97
C ARG A 94 5.03 12.24 -19.65
N GLU A 95 5.50 11.02 -19.67
CA GLU A 95 6.83 10.65 -20.16
C GLU A 95 6.69 9.71 -21.36
N ALA A 96 7.50 9.93 -22.40
CA ALA A 96 7.56 9.01 -23.53
C ALA A 96 8.06 7.62 -23.12
N GLU A 97 7.63 6.58 -23.81
CA GLU A 97 8.15 5.21 -23.62
C GLU A 97 9.67 5.19 -23.74
N GLY A 98 10.30 4.36 -22.94
CA GLY A 98 11.75 4.22 -22.90
C GLY A 98 12.27 3.85 -21.52
N PRO A 99 13.58 3.61 -21.39
CA PRO A 99 14.21 3.22 -20.13
C PRO A 99 13.97 4.23 -19.00
N GLN A 100 13.93 5.53 -19.30
CA GLN A 100 13.69 6.57 -18.28
C GLN A 100 12.31 6.48 -17.68
N GLN A 101 11.26 6.19 -18.48
CA GLN A 101 9.91 5.96 -18.00
C GLN A 101 9.87 4.75 -17.05
N ALA A 102 10.52 3.62 -17.41
CA ALA A 102 10.61 2.43 -16.56
C ALA A 102 11.34 2.73 -15.23
N LEU A 103 12.45 3.47 -15.24
CA LEU A 103 13.17 3.88 -14.03
C LEU A 103 12.33 4.81 -13.15
N ARG A 104 11.53 5.70 -13.75
CA ARG A 104 10.63 6.59 -13.03
C ARG A 104 9.52 5.82 -12.33
N ILE A 105 8.96 4.81 -13.00
CA ILE A 105 7.97 3.88 -12.39
C ILE A 105 8.57 3.21 -11.16
N LEU A 106 9.76 2.59 -11.27
CA LEU A 106 10.42 1.95 -10.12
C LEU A 106 10.66 2.93 -8.97
N SER A 107 11.13 4.14 -9.30
CA SER A 107 11.38 5.19 -8.30
C SER A 107 10.12 5.53 -7.51
N LEU A 108 8.98 5.74 -8.18
CA LEU A 108 7.72 6.08 -7.50
C LEU A 108 7.16 4.93 -6.68
N LEU A 109 7.26 3.69 -7.16
CA LEU A 109 6.81 2.52 -6.41
C LEU A 109 7.64 2.29 -5.14
N LEU A 110 8.97 2.49 -5.19
CA LEU A 110 9.83 2.40 -4.02
C LEU A 110 9.57 3.54 -3.02
N GLN A 111 9.32 4.76 -3.50
CA GLN A 111 8.93 5.89 -2.65
C GLN A 111 7.56 5.66 -2.00
N PHE A 112 6.61 5.09 -2.73
CA PHE A 112 5.30 4.71 -2.17
C PHE A 112 5.46 3.70 -1.04
N ALA A 113 6.25 2.66 -1.24
CA ALA A 113 6.50 1.63 -0.23
C ALA A 113 7.21 2.20 1.02
N GLU A 114 8.17 3.12 0.84
CA GLU A 114 8.85 3.79 1.96
C GLU A 114 7.88 4.61 2.82
N LYS A 115 6.93 5.28 2.17
CA LYS A 115 5.93 6.12 2.86
C LYS A 115 4.78 5.31 3.47
N ASN A 116 4.63 4.05 3.09
CA ASN A 116 3.52 3.18 3.49
C ASN A 116 4.04 1.78 3.92
N PRO A 117 4.76 1.68 5.05
CA PRO A 117 5.42 0.43 5.47
C PRO A 117 4.46 -0.74 5.62
N GLY A 118 3.26 -0.52 6.16
CA GLY A 118 2.23 -1.55 6.29
C GLY A 118 1.74 -2.08 4.92
N MET A 119 1.60 -1.19 3.93
CA MET A 119 1.27 -1.60 2.57
C MET A 119 2.45 -2.33 1.89
N CYS A 120 3.70 -1.95 2.22
CA CYS A 120 4.89 -2.66 1.77
C CYS A 120 4.89 -4.12 2.25
N ARG A 121 4.48 -4.40 3.50
CA ARG A 121 4.31 -5.77 4.01
C ARG A 121 3.26 -6.57 3.23
N VAL A 122 2.19 -5.91 2.77
CA VAL A 122 1.21 -6.55 1.88
C VAL A 122 1.84 -6.86 0.52
N MET A 123 2.54 -5.90 -0.09
CA MET A 123 3.20 -6.07 -1.40
C MET A 123 4.25 -7.17 -1.41
N THR A 124 4.92 -7.42 -0.29
CA THR A 124 5.91 -8.51 -0.16
C THR A 124 5.29 -9.86 0.21
N GLY A 125 3.99 -9.91 0.51
CA GLY A 125 3.33 -11.10 1.03
C GLY A 125 3.61 -11.39 2.50
N ASP A 126 4.50 -10.65 3.16
CA ASP A 126 4.87 -10.85 4.57
C ASP A 126 3.67 -10.76 5.51
N ALA A 127 2.75 -9.81 5.28
CA ALA A 127 1.52 -9.68 6.04
C ALA A 127 0.50 -10.81 5.78
N LEU A 128 0.72 -11.66 4.79
CA LEU A 128 -0.24 -12.65 4.30
C LEU A 128 0.15 -14.10 4.63
N VAL A 129 1.29 -14.32 5.30
CA VAL A 129 1.86 -15.66 5.57
C VAL A 129 0.88 -16.59 6.31
N HIS A 130 0.01 -16.04 7.17
CA HIS A 130 -0.98 -16.79 7.93
C HIS A 130 -2.42 -16.52 7.48
N GLU A 131 -2.58 -15.92 6.31
CA GLU A 131 -3.87 -15.57 5.73
C GLU A 131 -4.25 -16.54 4.60
N HIS A 132 -5.42 -16.34 3.99
CA HIS A 132 -5.90 -17.21 2.93
C HIS A 132 -5.03 -17.12 1.67
N GLU A 133 -4.63 -18.26 1.09
CA GLU A 133 -3.72 -18.37 -0.06
C GLU A 133 -4.11 -17.47 -1.26
N ARG A 134 -5.42 -17.28 -1.52
CA ARG A 134 -5.90 -16.42 -2.60
C ARG A 134 -5.39 -14.97 -2.50
N LEU A 135 -5.08 -14.50 -1.29
CA LEU A 135 -4.54 -13.15 -1.09
C LEU A 135 -3.12 -13.04 -1.64
N GLN A 136 -2.29 -14.08 -1.42
CA GLN A 136 -0.96 -14.14 -2.01
C GLN A 136 -1.03 -14.20 -3.54
N GLN A 137 -1.98 -14.95 -4.09
CA GLN A 137 -2.22 -14.99 -5.54
C GLN A 137 -2.57 -13.60 -6.11
N ARG A 138 -3.36 -12.80 -5.39
CA ARG A 138 -3.67 -11.43 -5.80
C ARG A 138 -2.46 -10.51 -5.79
N VAL A 139 -1.58 -10.64 -4.81
CA VAL A 139 -0.31 -9.88 -4.77
C VAL A 139 0.59 -10.30 -5.92
N ASN A 140 0.69 -11.58 -6.24
CA ASN A 140 1.45 -12.06 -7.39
C ASN A 140 0.92 -11.44 -8.70
N LEU A 141 -0.41 -11.41 -8.90
CA LEU A 141 -1.02 -10.74 -10.06
C LEU A 141 -0.71 -9.23 -10.12
N LEU A 142 -0.59 -8.55 -8.99
CA LEU A 142 -0.14 -7.15 -8.96
C LEU A 142 1.31 -7.04 -9.46
N MET A 143 2.21 -7.94 -9.02
CA MET A 143 3.61 -7.94 -9.50
C MET A 143 3.69 -8.22 -11.01
N ASP A 144 2.89 -9.16 -11.53
CA ASP A 144 2.80 -9.44 -12.96
C ASP A 144 2.31 -8.21 -13.76
N LYS A 145 1.33 -7.45 -13.22
CA LYS A 145 0.86 -6.20 -13.84
C LYS A 145 1.96 -5.13 -13.87
N ILE A 146 2.73 -5.00 -12.79
CA ILE A 146 3.86 -4.06 -12.73
C ILE A 146 4.92 -4.46 -13.76
N GLU A 147 5.28 -5.74 -13.86
CA GLU A 147 6.23 -6.23 -14.87
C GLU A 147 5.75 -5.96 -16.30
N ALA A 148 4.46 -6.18 -16.56
CA ALA A 148 3.85 -5.89 -17.85
C ALA A 148 3.97 -4.40 -18.24
N GLN A 149 3.81 -3.49 -17.26
CA GLN A 149 4.00 -2.05 -17.49
C GLN A 149 5.47 -1.68 -17.74
N LEU A 150 6.41 -2.32 -17.02
CA LEU A 150 7.85 -2.14 -17.28
C LEU A 150 8.22 -2.61 -18.69
N ARG A 151 7.70 -3.78 -19.13
CA ARG A 151 7.87 -4.27 -20.51
C ARG A 151 7.29 -3.30 -21.54
N GLN A 152 6.12 -2.74 -21.27
CA GLN A 152 5.52 -1.73 -22.14
C GLN A 152 6.43 -0.50 -22.27
N SER A 153 6.92 0.03 -21.16
CA SER A 153 7.83 1.17 -21.14
C SER A 153 9.14 0.92 -21.90
N LEU A 154 9.61 -0.32 -21.93
CA LEU A 154 10.88 -0.70 -22.58
C LEU A 154 10.73 -1.10 -24.06
N ARG A 155 9.53 -1.05 -24.64
CA ARG A 155 9.21 -1.64 -25.94
C ARG A 155 10.13 -1.16 -27.07
N GLY A 156 10.47 0.11 -27.12
CA GLY A 156 11.38 0.69 -28.13
C GLY A 156 12.85 0.76 -27.72
N ALA A 157 13.19 0.37 -26.49
CA ALA A 157 14.53 0.62 -25.91
C ALA A 157 15.65 -0.20 -26.56
N PHE A 158 15.32 -1.30 -27.25
CA PHE A 158 16.27 -2.25 -27.82
C PHE A 158 16.12 -2.37 -29.34
N GLU A 159 15.59 -1.33 -29.99
CA GLU A 159 15.58 -1.24 -31.46
C GLU A 159 17.03 -1.31 -31.99
N GLY A 160 17.31 -2.31 -32.83
CA GLY A 160 18.68 -2.57 -33.32
C GLY A 160 19.45 -3.67 -32.58
N SER A 161 18.94 -4.20 -31.46
CA SER A 161 19.44 -5.46 -30.87
C SER A 161 19.17 -6.66 -31.79
N ALA A 162 20.00 -7.71 -31.66
CA ALA A 162 19.76 -8.98 -32.34
C ALA A 162 18.51 -9.73 -31.77
N THR A 163 18.16 -9.45 -30.50
CA THR A 163 17.06 -10.11 -29.76
C THR A 163 16.19 -9.12 -28.96
N PRO A 164 15.56 -8.10 -29.62
CA PRO A 164 14.94 -6.97 -28.91
C PRO A 164 13.81 -7.42 -27.97
N THR A 165 13.01 -8.40 -28.36
CA THR A 165 11.90 -8.91 -27.53
C THR A 165 12.42 -9.61 -26.28
N VAL A 166 13.50 -10.40 -26.38
CA VAL A 166 14.12 -11.09 -25.27
C VAL A 166 14.74 -10.08 -24.32
N ASP A 167 15.44 -9.07 -24.85
CA ASP A 167 16.09 -8.02 -24.07
C ASP A 167 15.08 -7.22 -23.25
N VAL A 168 13.92 -6.87 -23.82
CA VAL A 168 12.80 -6.22 -23.12
C VAL A 168 12.30 -7.10 -21.97
N GLN A 169 12.09 -8.41 -22.21
CA GLN A 169 11.58 -9.34 -21.20
C GLN A 169 12.57 -9.50 -20.06
N VAL A 170 13.83 -9.75 -20.37
CA VAL A 170 14.91 -9.93 -19.37
C VAL A 170 15.09 -8.67 -18.53
N THR A 171 15.14 -7.50 -19.17
CA THR A 171 15.32 -6.23 -18.46
C THR A 171 14.13 -5.92 -17.55
N ALA A 172 12.90 -6.13 -18.00
CA ALA A 172 11.72 -5.93 -17.16
C ALA A 172 11.71 -6.87 -15.95
N SER A 173 12.09 -8.14 -16.15
CA SER A 173 12.20 -9.12 -15.06
C SER A 173 13.28 -8.74 -14.05
N VAL A 174 14.43 -8.29 -14.48
CA VAL A 174 15.50 -7.79 -13.60
C VAL A 174 15.03 -6.55 -12.83
N MET A 175 14.32 -5.63 -13.49
CA MET A 175 13.76 -4.45 -12.84
C MET A 175 12.71 -4.83 -11.77
N LEU A 176 11.83 -5.80 -12.06
CA LEU A 176 10.88 -6.31 -11.08
C LEU A 176 11.60 -6.98 -9.90
N ALA A 177 12.61 -7.83 -10.17
CA ALA A 177 13.41 -8.47 -9.13
C ALA A 177 14.13 -7.45 -8.24
N PHE A 178 14.64 -6.36 -8.82
CA PHE A 178 15.21 -5.24 -8.08
C PHE A 178 14.16 -4.58 -7.16
N LEU A 179 12.97 -4.26 -7.69
CA LEU A 179 11.86 -3.71 -6.90
C LEU A 179 11.54 -4.64 -5.73
N MET A 180 11.23 -5.91 -5.99
CA MET A 180 10.87 -6.89 -4.96
C MET A 180 11.98 -7.06 -3.92
N GLY A 181 13.23 -7.13 -4.32
CA GLY A 181 14.38 -7.24 -3.42
C GLY A 181 14.52 -6.03 -2.48
N ARG A 182 14.26 -4.81 -2.99
CA ARG A 182 14.26 -3.58 -2.17
C ARG A 182 13.10 -3.58 -1.16
N LEU A 183 11.89 -3.95 -1.57
CA LEU A 183 10.72 -4.05 -0.70
C LEU A 183 10.94 -5.09 0.40
N GLN A 184 11.41 -6.27 0.02
CA GLN A 184 11.66 -7.37 0.95
C GLN A 184 12.72 -7.01 2.00
N ARG A 185 13.80 -6.34 1.57
CA ARG A 185 14.87 -5.88 2.47
C ARG A 185 14.37 -4.81 3.44
N HIS A 186 13.48 -3.92 2.99
CA HIS A 186 12.84 -2.90 3.84
C HIS A 186 12.01 -3.56 4.94
N VAL A 187 11.12 -4.47 4.59
CA VAL A 187 10.27 -5.22 5.54
C VAL A 187 11.12 -6.03 6.52
N ARG A 188 12.07 -6.84 6.02
CA ARG A 188 12.94 -7.70 6.86
C ARG A 188 13.82 -6.94 7.84
N SER A 189 14.14 -5.69 7.57
CA SER A 189 14.90 -4.83 8.48
C SER A 189 14.04 -4.14 9.54
N GLY A 190 12.74 -4.46 9.64
CA GLY A 190 11.80 -3.71 10.47
C GLY A 190 11.69 -2.25 10.02
N PHE A 191 11.75 -2.02 8.71
CA PHE A 191 11.70 -0.72 8.04
C PHE A 191 12.93 0.18 8.24
N ALA A 192 13.98 -0.29 8.89
CA ALA A 192 15.20 0.48 9.13
C ALA A 192 15.98 0.76 7.84
N ARG A 193 15.99 -0.19 6.88
CA ARG A 193 16.64 0.00 5.58
C ARG A 193 15.64 0.53 4.56
N LYS A 194 15.87 1.76 4.13
CA LYS A 194 14.98 2.43 3.16
C LYS A 194 15.07 1.76 1.79
N PRO A 195 13.95 1.50 1.11
CA PRO A 195 13.97 0.94 -0.23
C PRO A 195 14.55 1.92 -1.26
N THR A 196 14.56 3.22 -0.94
CA THR A 196 15.14 4.29 -1.77
C THR A 196 16.62 4.58 -1.48
N GLU A 197 17.27 3.80 -0.59
CA GLU A 197 18.70 3.97 -0.29
C GLU A 197 19.55 3.83 -1.58
N HIS A 198 20.39 4.83 -1.90
CA HIS A 198 21.20 4.90 -3.13
C HIS A 198 20.40 4.66 -4.42
N LEU A 199 19.16 5.16 -4.46
CA LEU A 199 18.21 4.81 -5.52
C LEU A 199 18.71 5.22 -6.90
N GLN A 200 19.14 6.47 -7.09
CA GLN A 200 19.57 6.98 -8.40
C GLN A 200 20.73 6.18 -8.98
N ASP A 201 21.77 5.95 -8.17
CA ASP A 201 22.94 5.18 -8.60
C ASP A 201 22.59 3.73 -8.94
N SER A 202 21.64 3.15 -8.18
CA SER A 202 21.16 1.79 -8.42
C SER A 202 20.35 1.70 -9.72
N LEU A 203 19.42 2.64 -9.95
CA LEU A 203 18.60 2.68 -11.16
C LEU A 203 19.44 2.86 -12.43
N MET A 204 20.46 3.74 -12.39
CA MET A 204 21.37 3.95 -13.53
C MET A 204 22.17 2.69 -13.92
N ARG A 205 22.30 1.71 -13.01
CA ARG A 205 22.98 0.43 -13.30
C ARG A 205 22.07 -0.62 -13.91
N LEU A 206 20.75 -0.45 -13.82
CA LEU A 206 19.77 -1.38 -14.40
C LEU A 206 19.60 -1.25 -15.92
N ILE A 207 20.06 -0.15 -16.51
CA ILE A 207 19.91 0.19 -17.94
C ILE A 207 21.26 0.32 -18.69
N ARG A 208 22.35 -0.16 -18.09
CA ARG A 208 23.67 -0.17 -18.71
C ARG A 208 23.96 -1.46 -19.46
#